data_bea7a66b7050c70bba951bde5ba7cd76
#
_entry.id   bea7a66b7050c70bba951bde5ba7cd76
#
_cell.length_a   1.000
_cell.length_b   1.000
_cell.length_c   1.000
_cell.angle_alpha   90.00
_cell.angle_beta   90.00
_cell.angle_gamma   90.00
#
_symmetry.space_group_name_H-M   'P 1'
#
loop_
_entity.id
_entity.type
_entity.pdbx_description
1 polymer ?
#
loop_
_entity_poly.entity_id
_entity_poly.type
_entity_poly.pdbx_seq_one_letter_code
_entity_poly.pdbx_strand_id
1 'polypeptide(L)'
;TINYRVLDEGIVAPFGYIILCSEQDTSAFKTLGNTAGVRNWPYLTYNGAVTIRTDENEEMDFLPYTEDTYQDAVKKLGGWSMELDSQRYSGNCPKDLFWSASNNLLGGTPGTANSKGYSIRYINATDTLVNNTTLEIDFHRPMNKDEIENTANYIFDNGIVVQFAESLDAYTTKAKVTLATPLQPNIVYTFIIKQFAGCIGNIHAPDTFEIAITEIPKAGELIINEILFHPNADGEQFVELYNNTNKLFKIKDLIIAQADAISGIENQLLNLAGNRGYIFPNDYVVFSRNKNTIKSQYNKTVISKCVNAALPAFDTKEDIVILKNAENAEIDKLHYNENWHSPLLATKQGISLERTGFATYTQNKRNWHSAAQSVFATPGYLNSEDTYEFQNAVHIVPEVLKDTGCIQPT
;
A
#
# COMPACT_ATOMS: atom_id res chain seq x y z
N THR A 1 -23.84 3.21 36.86
CA THR A 1 -24.05 2.96 38.31
C THR A 1 -22.90 2.11 38.78
N ILE A 2 -22.17 2.55 39.80
CA ILE A 2 -21.10 1.79 40.42
C ILE A 2 -21.75 0.93 41.54
N ASN A 3 -21.54 -0.37 41.46
CA ASN A 3 -22.02 -1.33 42.47
C ASN A 3 -20.86 -1.83 43.31
N TYR A 4 -20.73 -1.35 44.53
CA TYR A 4 -19.75 -1.87 45.49
C TYR A 4 -20.22 -3.14 46.15
N ARG A 5 -19.29 -4.08 46.39
CA ARG A 5 -19.49 -5.29 47.18
C ARG A 5 -18.29 -5.47 48.09
N VAL A 6 -18.54 -5.83 49.33
CA VAL A 6 -17.50 -6.10 50.32
C VAL A 6 -17.20 -7.59 50.33
N LEU A 7 -15.94 -7.94 50.42
CA LEU A 7 -15.47 -9.30 50.65
C LEU A 7 -15.36 -9.49 52.17
N ASP A 8 -16.30 -10.19 52.73
CA ASP A 8 -16.35 -10.41 54.18
C ASP A 8 -15.39 -11.51 54.64
N GLU A 9 -14.99 -12.43 53.76
CA GLU A 9 -14.14 -13.59 54.05
C GLU A 9 -13.23 -13.92 52.86
N GLY A 10 -12.05 -14.46 53.14
CA GLY A 10 -11.13 -14.97 52.10
C GLY A 10 -9.68 -14.64 52.42
N ILE A 11 -8.79 -15.61 52.31
CA ILE A 11 -7.35 -15.43 52.44
C ILE A 11 -6.70 -15.88 51.13
N VAL A 12 -5.86 -15.02 50.56
CA VAL A 12 -5.04 -15.34 49.40
C VAL A 12 -3.60 -15.49 49.86
N ALA A 13 -3.04 -16.69 49.69
CA ALA A 13 -1.61 -16.92 49.96
C ALA A 13 -0.74 -16.13 48.94
N PRO A 14 0.50 -15.79 49.28
CA PRO A 14 1.42 -15.20 48.29
C PRO A 14 1.48 -16.05 47.03
N PHE A 15 1.33 -15.39 45.87
CA PHE A 15 1.25 -16.02 44.53
C PHE A 15 0.07 -17.00 44.36
N GLY A 16 -0.90 -17.01 45.29
CA GLY A 16 -2.09 -17.84 45.19
C GLY A 16 -3.23 -17.19 44.40
N TYR A 17 -4.26 -17.99 44.16
CA TYR A 17 -5.48 -17.57 43.48
C TYR A 17 -6.65 -17.66 44.45
N ILE A 18 -7.63 -16.79 44.29
CA ILE A 18 -8.94 -16.86 44.91
C ILE A 18 -10.02 -16.69 43.86
N ILE A 19 -11.02 -17.54 43.88
CA ILE A 19 -12.19 -17.42 43.01
C ILE A 19 -13.27 -16.63 43.79
N LEU A 20 -13.67 -15.51 43.25
CA LEU A 20 -14.79 -14.71 43.72
C LEU A 20 -16.03 -15.07 42.90
N CYS A 21 -17.11 -15.46 43.54
CA CYS A 21 -18.36 -15.82 42.88
C CYS A 21 -19.57 -15.41 43.73
N SER A 22 -20.77 -15.58 43.19
CA SER A 22 -21.99 -15.43 43.97
C SER A 22 -21.94 -16.36 45.19
N GLU A 23 -22.39 -15.88 46.37
CA GLU A 23 -22.48 -16.69 47.60
C GLU A 23 -23.23 -18.00 47.35
N GLN A 24 -24.21 -18.02 46.44
CA GLN A 24 -25.00 -19.22 46.11
C GLN A 24 -24.23 -20.26 45.30
N ASP A 25 -23.18 -19.86 44.59
CA ASP A 25 -22.41 -20.69 43.65
C ASP A 25 -21.09 -21.22 44.28
N THR A 26 -20.78 -20.84 45.50
CA THR A 26 -19.52 -21.21 46.18
C THR A 26 -19.26 -22.72 46.22
N SER A 27 -20.31 -23.53 46.38
CA SER A 27 -20.18 -25.00 46.40
C SER A 27 -19.67 -25.58 45.08
N ALA A 28 -20.09 -25.00 43.96
CA ALA A 28 -19.65 -25.40 42.61
C ALA A 28 -18.19 -25.04 42.37
N PHE A 29 -17.76 -23.85 42.81
CA PHE A 29 -16.40 -23.35 42.56
C PHE A 29 -15.36 -23.87 43.57
N LYS A 30 -15.76 -24.28 44.77
CA LYS A 30 -14.84 -24.88 45.78
C LYS A 30 -14.08 -26.09 45.27
N THR A 31 -14.62 -26.84 44.33
CA THR A 31 -13.95 -27.98 43.71
C THR A 31 -12.79 -27.57 42.80
N LEU A 32 -12.75 -26.30 42.37
CA LEU A 32 -11.74 -25.76 41.45
C LEU A 32 -10.61 -25.03 42.19
N GLY A 33 -10.84 -24.62 43.46
CA GLY A 33 -9.81 -23.95 44.24
C GLY A 33 -10.35 -23.12 45.41
N ASN A 34 -9.47 -22.27 45.95
CA ASN A 34 -9.81 -21.34 47.02
C ASN A 34 -10.92 -20.38 46.54
N THR A 35 -12.06 -20.36 47.25
CA THR A 35 -13.26 -19.68 46.78
C THR A 35 -13.89 -18.84 47.89
N ALA A 36 -14.27 -17.62 47.62
CA ALA A 36 -15.03 -16.73 48.47
C ALA A 36 -16.35 -16.31 47.83
N GLY A 37 -17.45 -16.38 48.57
CA GLY A 37 -18.78 -15.94 48.14
C GLY A 37 -18.96 -14.45 48.35
N VAL A 38 -19.57 -13.80 47.40
CA VAL A 38 -19.90 -12.36 47.45
C VAL A 38 -21.42 -12.20 47.46
N ARG A 39 -21.93 -11.53 48.52
CA ARG A 39 -23.37 -11.21 48.62
C ARG A 39 -23.81 -10.26 47.49
N ASN A 40 -25.01 -10.54 46.97
CA ASN A 40 -25.56 -9.71 45.91
C ASN A 40 -24.57 -9.52 44.75
N TRP A 41 -24.01 -10.62 44.25
CA TRP A 41 -23.05 -10.64 43.13
C TRP A 41 -23.47 -9.67 42.03
N PRO A 42 -22.58 -8.77 41.58
CA PRO A 42 -22.93 -7.80 40.52
C PRO A 42 -23.14 -8.52 39.20
N TYR A 43 -24.16 -8.14 38.48
CA TYR A 43 -24.34 -8.62 37.10
C TYR A 43 -23.28 -7.99 36.19
N LEU A 44 -22.44 -8.84 35.61
CA LEU A 44 -21.42 -8.44 34.64
C LEU A 44 -22.03 -8.41 33.24
N THR A 45 -22.09 -7.24 32.62
CA THR A 45 -22.60 -7.05 31.27
C THR A 45 -21.53 -7.30 30.23
N TYR A 46 -21.88 -7.28 28.92
CA TYR A 46 -20.91 -7.43 27.82
C TYR A 46 -19.84 -6.33 27.78
N ASN A 47 -20.15 -5.16 28.29
CA ASN A 47 -19.24 -4.02 28.40
C ASN A 47 -19.31 -3.47 29.82
N GLY A 48 -18.16 -3.24 30.45
CA GLY A 48 -18.12 -2.76 31.81
C GLY A 48 -16.72 -2.59 32.34
N ALA A 49 -16.60 -2.51 33.66
CA ALA A 49 -15.31 -2.51 34.33
C ALA A 49 -15.42 -3.24 35.66
N VAL A 50 -14.36 -3.93 36.03
CA VAL A 50 -14.16 -4.53 37.37
C VAL A 50 -13.01 -3.81 38.04
N THR A 51 -13.24 -3.33 39.27
CA THR A 51 -12.22 -2.69 40.10
C THR A 51 -12.10 -3.43 41.42
N ILE A 52 -10.88 -3.71 41.86
CA ILE A 52 -10.56 -4.21 43.19
C ILE A 52 -9.97 -3.06 44.00
N ARG A 53 -10.49 -2.83 45.21
CA ARG A 53 -10.04 -1.73 46.09
C ARG A 53 -9.74 -2.27 47.51
N THR A 54 -8.88 -1.57 48.21
CA THR A 54 -8.68 -1.75 49.63
C THR A 54 -9.89 -1.24 50.42
N ASP A 55 -9.94 -1.54 51.71
CA ASP A 55 -10.93 -1.00 52.65
C ASP A 55 -10.82 0.54 52.81
N GLU A 56 -9.62 1.08 52.57
CA GLU A 56 -9.38 2.55 52.49
C GLU A 56 -9.78 3.16 51.15
N ASN A 57 -10.42 2.38 50.27
CA ASN A 57 -10.89 2.78 48.95
C ASN A 57 -9.76 3.09 47.94
N GLU A 58 -8.54 2.63 48.21
CA GLU A 58 -7.45 2.70 47.25
C GLU A 58 -7.64 1.63 46.16
N GLU A 59 -7.40 2.01 44.89
CA GLU A 59 -7.50 1.09 43.76
C GLU A 59 -6.30 0.17 43.70
N MET A 60 -6.55 -1.14 43.83
CA MET A 60 -5.55 -2.20 43.72
C MET A 60 -5.43 -2.69 42.29
N ASP A 61 -6.55 -2.81 41.59
CA ASP A 61 -6.60 -3.29 40.22
C ASP A 61 -7.87 -2.80 39.50
N PHE A 62 -7.77 -2.55 38.19
CA PHE A 62 -8.84 -2.06 37.35
C PHE A 62 -8.80 -2.73 35.97
N LEU A 63 -9.92 -3.31 35.55
CA LEU A 63 -10.09 -3.88 34.22
C LEU A 63 -11.34 -3.29 33.56
N PRO A 64 -11.22 -2.32 32.63
CA PRO A 64 -12.27 -2.03 31.68
C PRO A 64 -12.31 -3.14 30.63
N TYR A 65 -13.51 -3.57 30.24
CA TYR A 65 -13.64 -4.63 29.24
C TYR A 65 -14.84 -4.38 28.33
N THR A 66 -14.72 -4.91 27.12
CA THR A 66 -15.77 -4.98 26.09
C THR A 66 -15.79 -6.37 25.48
N GLU A 67 -16.75 -6.66 24.60
CA GLU A 67 -16.71 -7.90 23.82
C GLU A 67 -15.41 -8.04 23.01
N ASP A 68 -14.82 -6.95 22.55
CA ASP A 68 -13.60 -6.96 21.75
C ASP A 68 -12.36 -7.30 22.59
N THR A 69 -12.43 -7.17 23.93
CA THR A 69 -11.37 -7.62 24.84
C THR A 69 -11.11 -9.14 24.74
N TYR A 70 -12.09 -9.93 24.30
CA TYR A 70 -11.87 -11.35 24.01
C TYR A 70 -10.85 -11.60 22.89
N GLN A 71 -10.68 -10.67 21.95
CA GLN A 71 -9.80 -10.80 20.77
C GLN A 71 -10.07 -12.09 19.95
N ASP A 72 -11.29 -12.63 20.04
CA ASP A 72 -11.72 -13.84 19.35
C ASP A 72 -13.21 -13.77 19.03
N ALA A 73 -13.56 -13.80 17.75
CA ALA A 73 -14.92 -13.61 17.28
C ALA A 73 -15.89 -14.74 17.68
N VAL A 74 -15.38 -15.93 17.95
CA VAL A 74 -16.19 -17.09 18.37
C VAL A 74 -16.32 -17.13 19.88
N LYS A 75 -15.22 -16.99 20.60
CA LYS A 75 -15.17 -17.13 22.06
C LYS A 75 -15.94 -16.01 22.78
N LYS A 76 -16.04 -14.81 22.18
CA LYS A 76 -16.84 -13.71 22.72
C LYS A 76 -18.35 -14.02 22.79
N LEU A 77 -18.82 -15.03 22.08
CA LEU A 77 -20.24 -15.42 22.08
C LEU A 77 -20.65 -16.18 23.37
N GLY A 78 -19.70 -16.53 24.23
CA GLY A 78 -19.95 -17.14 25.54
C GLY A 78 -19.21 -18.44 25.78
N GLY A 79 -19.19 -18.86 27.05
CA GLY A 79 -18.54 -20.10 27.49
C GLY A 79 -17.02 -20.01 27.69
N TRP A 80 -16.44 -18.83 27.52
CA TRP A 80 -15.00 -18.61 27.67
C TRP A 80 -14.74 -17.45 28.64
N SER A 81 -13.71 -17.57 29.46
CA SER A 81 -13.22 -16.48 30.29
C SER A 81 -12.25 -15.59 29.55
N MET A 82 -12.15 -14.34 29.98
CA MET A 82 -11.02 -13.47 29.63
C MET A 82 -9.89 -13.74 30.62
N GLU A 83 -8.67 -13.89 30.13
CA GLU A 83 -7.47 -14.14 30.89
C GLU A 83 -6.39 -13.10 30.63
N LEU A 84 -5.74 -12.64 31.73
CA LEU A 84 -4.58 -11.75 31.64
C LEU A 84 -3.33 -12.54 31.26
N ASP A 85 -2.59 -12.12 30.27
CA ASP A 85 -1.22 -12.59 30.00
C ASP A 85 -0.23 -11.82 30.87
N SER A 86 -0.11 -12.23 32.13
CA SER A 86 0.75 -11.56 33.11
C SER A 86 2.24 -11.69 32.83
N GLN A 87 2.66 -12.64 31.98
CA GLN A 87 4.07 -12.83 31.62
C GLN A 87 4.57 -11.77 30.62
N ARG A 88 3.64 -11.09 29.94
CA ARG A 88 3.96 -10.10 28.92
C ARG A 88 3.66 -8.68 29.33
N TYR A 89 2.95 -8.49 30.43
CA TYR A 89 2.61 -7.14 30.87
C TYR A 89 3.86 -6.30 31.09
N SER A 90 3.96 -5.24 30.29
CA SER A 90 4.94 -4.18 30.44
C SER A 90 4.22 -2.92 30.89
N GLY A 91 4.74 -2.24 31.92
CA GLY A 91 4.15 -1.01 32.44
C GLY A 91 3.97 0.13 31.41
N ASN A 92 4.64 0.02 30.27
CA ASN A 92 4.57 1.00 29.16
C ASN A 92 3.50 0.65 28.11
N CYS A 93 2.70 -0.38 28.36
CA CYS A 93 1.60 -0.80 27.50
C CYS A 93 0.27 -0.80 28.28
N PRO A 94 -0.85 -0.40 27.66
CA PRO A 94 -2.16 -0.45 28.30
C PRO A 94 -2.50 -1.87 28.77
N LYS A 95 -2.92 -2.01 30.03
CA LYS A 95 -3.13 -3.30 30.69
C LYS A 95 -4.25 -4.14 30.04
N ASP A 96 -5.31 -3.49 29.58
CA ASP A 96 -6.45 -4.11 28.90
C ASP A 96 -6.04 -4.89 27.63
N LEU A 97 -4.94 -4.51 26.97
CA LEU A 97 -4.42 -5.20 25.79
C LEU A 97 -3.89 -6.61 26.09
N PHE A 98 -3.55 -6.90 27.34
CA PHE A 98 -3.05 -8.22 27.75
C PHE A 98 -4.15 -9.18 28.12
N TRP A 99 -5.41 -8.74 28.10
CA TRP A 99 -6.56 -9.58 28.30
C TRP A 99 -7.08 -10.15 26.99
N SER A 100 -7.40 -11.42 26.97
CA SER A 100 -8.01 -12.08 25.82
C SER A 100 -8.70 -13.38 26.22
N ALA A 101 -9.47 -13.98 25.32
CA ALA A 101 -10.16 -15.23 25.60
C ALA A 101 -9.21 -16.35 26.01
N SER A 102 -9.59 -17.17 26.99
CA SER A 102 -8.84 -18.34 27.41
C SER A 102 -8.47 -19.27 26.26
N ASN A 103 -7.29 -19.91 26.35
CA ASN A 103 -6.86 -20.98 25.44
C ASN A 103 -7.19 -22.38 25.99
N ASN A 104 -7.70 -22.48 27.24
CA ASN A 104 -8.08 -23.75 27.84
C ASN A 104 -9.34 -24.30 27.17
N LEU A 105 -9.32 -25.57 26.78
CA LEU A 105 -10.44 -26.22 26.08
C LEU A 105 -11.72 -26.31 26.93
N LEU A 106 -11.60 -26.16 28.24
CA LEU A 106 -12.75 -26.11 29.18
C LEU A 106 -13.34 -24.70 29.31
N GLY A 107 -12.85 -23.73 28.56
CA GLY A 107 -13.36 -22.35 28.53
C GLY A 107 -12.72 -21.40 29.53
N GLY A 108 -11.94 -21.87 30.49
CA GLY A 108 -11.30 -21.05 31.52
C GLY A 108 -10.37 -21.81 32.42
N THR A 109 -9.67 -21.07 33.31
CA THR A 109 -8.70 -21.62 34.28
C THR A 109 -8.96 -21.13 35.73
N PRO A 110 -10.18 -21.26 36.25
CA PRO A 110 -10.49 -20.75 37.60
C PRO A 110 -9.61 -21.39 38.66
N GLY A 111 -9.04 -20.57 39.54
CA GLY A 111 -8.20 -21.01 40.67
C GLY A 111 -6.79 -21.48 40.26
N THR A 112 -6.41 -21.41 39.03
CA THR A 112 -5.10 -21.84 38.53
C THR A 112 -4.48 -20.79 37.63
N ALA A 113 -3.24 -21.03 37.16
CA ALA A 113 -2.57 -20.13 36.21
C ALA A 113 -3.32 -20.03 34.88
N ASN A 114 -3.37 -18.84 34.34
CA ASN A 114 -4.00 -18.56 33.04
C ASN A 114 -3.37 -19.39 31.90
N SER A 115 -4.20 -19.77 30.95
CA SER A 115 -3.82 -20.64 29.81
C SER A 115 -3.06 -19.92 28.70
N LYS A 116 -2.68 -18.66 28.92
CA LYS A 116 -2.02 -17.84 27.88
C LYS A 116 -0.58 -18.27 27.63
N GLY A 117 -0.29 -18.59 26.40
CA GLY A 117 1.05 -18.93 25.91
C GLY A 117 1.71 -17.79 25.15
N TYR A 118 3.05 -17.83 25.09
CA TYR A 118 3.85 -16.88 24.34
C TYR A 118 3.79 -17.19 22.83
N SER A 119 3.39 -16.21 22.01
CA SER A 119 3.56 -16.25 20.55
C SER A 119 4.15 -14.93 20.07
N ILE A 120 5.29 -15.00 19.39
CA ILE A 120 5.89 -13.85 18.70
C ILE A 120 5.11 -13.63 17.41
N ARG A 121 4.71 -12.39 17.12
CA ARG A 121 4.09 -11.99 15.85
C ARG A 121 4.91 -10.86 15.26
N TYR A 122 5.40 -11.07 14.06
CA TYR A 122 6.00 -10.01 13.25
C TYR A 122 4.89 -9.24 12.55
N ILE A 123 5.00 -7.92 12.57
CA ILE A 123 4.06 -7.00 11.92
C ILE A 123 4.84 -6.00 11.07
N ASN A 124 4.24 -5.62 9.96
CA ASN A 124 4.73 -4.53 9.12
C ASN A 124 3.89 -3.29 9.37
N ALA A 125 4.50 -2.13 9.25
CA ALA A 125 3.82 -0.85 9.32
C ALA A 125 3.33 -0.40 7.93
N THR A 126 2.46 0.59 7.93
CA THR A 126 2.14 1.39 6.74
C THR A 126 2.45 2.86 7.03
N ASP A 127 2.90 3.58 6.01
CA ASP A 127 3.24 5.00 6.13
C ASP A 127 2.27 5.88 5.34
N THR A 128 2.09 7.11 5.80
CA THR A 128 1.38 8.16 5.09
C THR A 128 2.12 9.47 5.25
N LEU A 129 2.58 10.05 4.14
CA LEU A 129 3.14 11.40 4.14
C LEU A 129 2.00 12.42 4.24
N VAL A 130 1.89 13.08 5.39
CA VAL A 130 0.86 14.10 5.67
C VAL A 130 1.22 15.44 5.02
N ASN A 131 2.49 15.83 5.13
CA ASN A 131 3.08 17.00 4.48
C ASN A 131 4.59 16.83 4.37
N ASN A 132 5.30 17.83 3.87
CA ASN A 132 6.74 17.73 3.62
C ASN A 132 7.63 17.60 4.88
N THR A 133 7.07 17.67 6.08
CA THR A 133 7.80 17.47 7.36
C THR A 133 7.18 16.44 8.27
N THR A 134 6.04 15.83 7.90
CA THR A 134 5.27 14.99 8.82
C THR A 134 4.81 13.72 8.15
N LEU A 135 5.09 12.58 8.79
CA LEU A 135 4.58 11.26 8.42
C LEU A 135 3.71 10.70 9.55
N GLU A 136 2.68 9.96 9.18
CA GLU A 136 1.95 9.07 10.07
C GLU A 136 2.28 7.62 9.73
N ILE A 137 2.49 6.82 10.76
CA ILE A 137 2.84 5.42 10.67
C ILE A 137 1.77 4.62 11.40
N ASP A 138 1.14 3.67 10.74
CA ASP A 138 0.18 2.76 11.34
C ASP A 138 0.81 1.37 11.48
N PHE A 139 1.02 0.95 12.72
CA PHE A 139 1.54 -0.38 13.05
C PHE A 139 0.45 -1.45 13.09
N HIS A 140 -0.84 -1.05 12.98
CA HIS A 140 -2.01 -1.93 13.04
C HIS A 140 -2.11 -2.78 14.32
N ARG A 141 -1.22 -2.57 15.29
CA ARG A 141 -1.14 -3.29 16.56
C ARG A 141 -0.53 -2.39 17.64
N PRO A 142 -0.89 -2.62 18.91
CA PRO A 142 -0.31 -1.90 20.02
C PRO A 142 1.20 -2.12 20.11
N MET A 143 1.95 -1.04 20.14
CA MET A 143 3.41 -1.03 20.25
C MET A 143 3.84 -0.46 21.61
N ASN A 144 5.06 -0.75 22.02
CA ASN A 144 5.64 -0.13 23.21
C ASN A 144 5.81 1.36 22.96
N LYS A 145 5.26 2.19 23.86
CA LYS A 145 5.28 3.64 23.71
C LYS A 145 6.70 4.21 23.62
N ASP A 146 7.60 3.76 24.48
CA ASP A 146 8.98 4.24 24.49
C ASP A 146 9.71 3.94 23.18
N GLU A 147 9.35 2.83 22.53
CA GLU A 147 9.94 2.44 21.26
C GLU A 147 9.39 3.25 20.08
N ILE A 148 8.07 3.49 20.01
CA ILE A 148 7.51 4.29 18.90
C ILE A 148 7.81 5.78 19.02
N GLU A 149 8.08 6.28 20.24
CA GLU A 149 8.50 7.66 20.47
C GLU A 149 10.02 7.86 20.40
N ASN A 150 10.78 6.77 20.25
CA ASN A 150 12.22 6.84 20.08
C ASN A 150 12.59 7.18 18.63
N THR A 151 13.05 8.41 18.42
CA THR A 151 13.46 8.92 17.10
C THR A 151 14.57 8.09 16.44
N ALA A 152 15.41 7.38 17.23
CA ALA A 152 16.47 6.53 16.72
C ALA A 152 15.95 5.27 15.97
N ASN A 153 14.66 4.95 16.11
CA ASN A 153 14.02 3.84 15.39
C ASN A 153 13.60 4.20 13.96
N TYR A 154 13.70 5.49 13.58
CA TYR A 154 13.30 6.02 12.28
C TYR A 154 14.49 6.65 11.57
N ILE A 155 14.87 6.10 10.42
CA ILE A 155 16.05 6.53 9.68
C ILE A 155 15.64 6.99 8.29
N PHE A 156 16.13 8.15 7.88
CA PHE A 156 16.05 8.61 6.50
C PHE A 156 17.45 8.66 5.88
N ASP A 157 17.51 8.50 4.58
CA ASP A 157 18.69 8.82 3.78
C ASP A 157 18.82 10.35 3.53
N ASN A 158 19.77 10.73 2.69
CA ASN A 158 19.99 12.11 2.24
C ASN A 158 20.11 13.16 3.37
N GLY A 159 20.52 12.74 4.58
CA GLY A 159 20.76 13.64 5.71
C GLY A 159 19.48 14.19 6.37
N ILE A 160 18.31 13.62 6.07
CA ILE A 160 17.07 13.97 6.75
C ILE A 160 17.11 13.43 8.19
N VAL A 161 16.82 14.29 9.15
CA VAL A 161 16.82 13.97 10.59
C VAL A 161 15.39 13.97 11.12
N VAL A 162 15.03 12.91 11.85
CA VAL A 162 13.80 12.88 12.63
C VAL A 162 13.96 13.69 13.89
N GLN A 163 13.13 14.71 14.06
CA GLN A 163 13.15 15.62 15.19
C GLN A 163 12.31 15.12 16.36
N PHE A 164 11.11 14.64 16.05
CA PHE A 164 10.16 14.13 17.04
C PHE A 164 9.47 12.88 16.50
N ALA A 165 9.13 11.99 17.44
CA ALA A 165 8.21 10.88 17.21
C ALA A 165 7.24 10.85 18.40
N GLU A 166 5.94 10.79 18.14
CA GLU A 166 4.90 10.81 19.16
C GLU A 166 3.80 9.81 18.84
N SER A 167 3.22 9.20 19.88
CA SER A 167 2.04 8.34 19.72
C SER A 167 0.81 9.19 19.40
N LEU A 168 0.00 8.75 18.43
CA LEU A 168 -1.23 9.42 18.04
C LEU A 168 -2.48 8.90 18.75
N ASP A 169 -2.39 7.76 19.43
CA ASP A 169 -3.53 7.14 20.11
C ASP A 169 -3.13 6.50 21.44
N ALA A 170 -4.13 6.29 22.31
CA ALA A 170 -3.95 5.74 23.65
C ALA A 170 -3.41 4.29 23.63
N TYR A 171 -3.62 3.56 22.54
CA TYR A 171 -3.17 2.17 22.37
C TYR A 171 -1.84 2.07 21.64
N THR A 172 -1.24 3.21 21.28
CA THR A 172 0.07 3.25 20.63
C THR A 172 0.13 2.44 19.32
N THR A 173 -0.97 2.43 18.57
CA THR A 173 -1.04 1.73 17.28
C THR A 173 -0.53 2.61 16.14
N LYS A 174 -0.42 3.92 16.37
CA LYS A 174 0.02 4.90 15.38
C LYS A 174 1.07 5.84 15.95
N ALA A 175 2.04 6.19 15.13
CA ALA A 175 3.04 7.21 15.43
C ALA A 175 2.99 8.35 14.43
N LYS A 176 3.27 9.56 14.91
CA LYS A 176 3.56 10.71 14.08
C LYS A 176 5.05 11.01 14.15
N VAL A 177 5.71 11.03 13.02
CA VAL A 177 7.13 11.34 12.88
C VAL A 177 7.27 12.71 12.25
N THR A 178 7.99 13.61 12.92
CA THR A 178 8.24 14.98 12.47
C THR A 178 9.72 15.13 12.11
N LEU A 179 9.98 15.67 10.93
CA LEU A 179 11.31 15.89 10.39
C LEU A 179 11.85 17.27 10.76
N ALA A 180 13.15 17.37 11.02
CA ALA A 180 13.84 18.65 11.31
C ALA A 180 13.93 19.56 10.08
N THR A 181 13.98 18.98 8.89
CA THR A 181 14.04 19.69 7.61
C THR A 181 12.99 19.15 6.65
N PRO A 182 12.34 20.02 5.86
CA PRO A 182 11.34 19.59 4.89
C PRO A 182 11.94 18.69 3.80
N LEU A 183 11.22 17.65 3.42
CA LEU A 183 11.51 16.90 2.20
C LEU A 183 11.44 17.84 0.99
N GLN A 184 12.33 17.61 0.02
CA GLN A 184 12.37 18.41 -1.21
C GLN A 184 11.56 17.73 -2.32
N PRO A 185 10.90 18.49 -3.21
CA PRO A 185 10.23 17.94 -4.39
C PRO A 185 11.19 17.15 -5.30
N ASN A 186 10.66 16.19 -6.02
CA ASN A 186 11.37 15.38 -7.02
C ASN A 186 12.52 14.52 -6.47
N ILE A 187 12.61 14.36 -5.16
CA ILE A 187 13.55 13.45 -4.50
C ILE A 187 12.75 12.31 -3.87
N VAL A 188 13.16 11.09 -4.16
CA VAL A 188 12.68 9.88 -3.47
C VAL A 188 13.64 9.58 -2.34
N TYR A 189 13.11 9.55 -1.12
CA TYR A 189 13.86 9.26 0.10
C TYR A 189 13.61 7.81 0.51
N THR A 190 14.65 7.17 1.05
CA THR A 190 14.54 5.90 1.72
C THR A 190 14.24 6.14 3.20
N PHE A 191 13.11 5.65 3.66
CA PHE A 191 12.70 5.70 5.06
C PHE A 191 12.71 4.29 5.64
N ILE A 192 13.45 4.09 6.72
CA ILE A 192 13.59 2.80 7.39
C ILE A 192 13.03 2.90 8.80
N ILE A 193 12.14 1.98 9.15
CA ILE A 193 11.69 1.72 10.51
C ILE A 193 12.48 0.51 11.00
N LYS A 194 13.24 0.66 12.09
CA LYS A 194 14.00 -0.44 12.68
C LYS A 194 13.09 -1.48 13.33
N GLN A 195 13.65 -2.65 13.59
CA GLN A 195 12.98 -3.63 14.42
C GLN A 195 12.94 -3.15 15.87
N PHE A 196 11.77 -3.22 16.49
CA PHE A 196 11.59 -2.98 17.92
C PHE A 196 10.41 -3.76 18.49
N ALA A 197 10.38 -3.89 19.83
CA ALA A 197 9.35 -4.63 20.52
C ALA A 197 8.03 -3.84 20.59
N GLY A 198 6.92 -4.53 20.38
CA GLY A 198 5.58 -4.04 20.65
C GLY A 198 5.04 -4.54 21.97
N CYS A 199 3.78 -4.23 22.23
CA CYS A 199 3.01 -4.81 23.31
C CYS A 199 2.58 -6.25 22.98
N ILE A 200 2.24 -7.04 23.99
CA ILE A 200 1.70 -8.41 23.84
C ILE A 200 2.50 -9.35 22.92
N GLY A 201 3.83 -9.24 22.93
CA GLY A 201 4.73 -10.06 22.12
C GLY A 201 4.73 -9.76 20.63
N ASN A 202 4.18 -8.62 20.21
CA ASN A 202 4.38 -8.12 18.86
C ASN A 202 5.82 -7.66 18.69
N ILE A 203 6.36 -7.88 17.51
CA ILE A 203 7.65 -7.31 17.08
C ILE A 203 7.40 -6.63 15.75
N HIS A 204 7.72 -5.35 15.67
CA HIS A 204 7.81 -4.67 14.38
C HIS A 204 9.02 -5.23 13.64
N ALA A 205 8.80 -5.81 12.46
CA ALA A 205 9.89 -6.21 11.56
C ALA A 205 10.54 -4.95 10.95
N PRO A 206 11.82 -4.99 10.59
CA PRO A 206 12.41 -3.87 9.88
C PRO A 206 11.67 -3.64 8.57
N ASP A 207 11.21 -2.42 8.34
CA ASP A 207 10.52 -2.00 7.13
C ASP A 207 11.28 -0.90 6.41
N THR A 208 11.21 -0.89 5.07
CA THR A 208 11.83 0.12 4.23
C THR A 208 10.79 0.67 3.26
N PHE A 209 10.62 1.98 3.25
CA PHE A 209 9.67 2.70 2.43
C PHE A 209 10.40 3.67 1.49
N GLU A 210 9.86 3.84 0.29
CA GLU A 210 10.19 4.96 -0.58
C GLU A 210 9.18 6.08 -0.35
N ILE A 211 9.65 7.25 0.05
CA ILE A 211 8.83 8.42 0.38
C ILE A 211 9.24 9.59 -0.50
N ALA A 212 8.25 10.25 -1.10
CA ALA A 212 8.49 11.45 -1.90
C ALA A 212 7.27 12.38 -1.86
N ILE A 213 7.53 13.66 -2.11
CA ILE A 213 6.46 14.62 -2.35
C ILE A 213 5.96 14.40 -3.78
N THR A 214 4.71 14.01 -3.92
CA THR A 214 4.06 13.73 -5.19
C THR A 214 2.76 14.51 -5.32
N GLU A 215 2.33 14.71 -6.56
CA GLU A 215 1.02 15.29 -6.87
C GLU A 215 0.14 14.23 -7.57
N ILE A 216 -1.17 14.44 -7.53
CA ILE A 216 -2.11 13.65 -8.33
C ILE A 216 -2.05 14.21 -9.76
N PRO A 217 -1.76 13.37 -10.78
CA PRO A 217 -1.63 13.85 -12.15
C PRO A 217 -2.97 14.34 -12.72
N LYS A 218 -2.90 15.40 -13.51
CA LYS A 218 -4.02 16.03 -14.23
C LYS A 218 -3.96 15.71 -15.72
N ALA A 219 -5.04 16.04 -16.44
CA ALA A 219 -5.13 15.86 -17.87
C ALA A 219 -3.93 16.46 -18.63
N GLY A 220 -3.26 15.65 -19.45
CA GLY A 220 -2.09 16.01 -20.25
C GLY A 220 -0.76 16.07 -19.52
N GLU A 221 -0.71 15.82 -18.19
CA GLU A 221 0.54 15.77 -17.42
C GLU A 221 1.29 14.45 -17.59
N LEU A 222 0.56 13.34 -17.65
CA LEU A 222 1.04 12.06 -18.14
C LEU A 222 0.34 11.76 -19.46
N ILE A 223 1.10 11.38 -20.46
CA ILE A 223 0.56 11.13 -21.80
C ILE A 223 0.93 9.72 -22.27
N ILE A 224 0.03 9.08 -23.00
CA ILE A 224 0.29 7.80 -23.67
C ILE A 224 1.28 8.10 -24.80
N ASN A 225 2.47 7.52 -24.75
CA ASN A 225 3.59 7.78 -25.66
C ASN A 225 3.79 6.69 -26.70
N GLU A 226 3.64 5.43 -26.31
CA GLU A 226 3.82 4.28 -27.19
C GLU A 226 2.86 3.17 -26.77
N ILE A 227 2.34 2.44 -27.75
CA ILE A 227 1.49 1.27 -27.51
C ILE A 227 1.83 0.13 -28.46
N LEU A 228 2.02 -1.07 -27.89
CA LEU A 228 2.09 -2.33 -28.61
C LEU A 228 0.83 -3.16 -28.30
N PHE A 229 -0.17 -3.07 -29.17
CA PHE A 229 -1.44 -3.79 -29.01
C PHE A 229 -1.49 -5.13 -29.76
N HIS A 230 -0.60 -5.33 -30.76
CA HIS A 230 -0.48 -6.56 -31.53
C HIS A 230 0.93 -7.15 -31.43
N PRO A 231 1.25 -7.81 -30.30
CA PRO A 231 2.59 -8.38 -30.06
C PRO A 231 2.91 -9.55 -31.00
N ASN A 232 4.19 -9.92 -31.09
CA ASN A 232 4.60 -11.18 -31.71
C ASN A 232 4.01 -12.39 -30.99
N ALA A 233 4.08 -13.57 -31.61
CA ALA A 233 3.78 -14.82 -30.93
C ALA A 233 4.61 -14.92 -29.63
N ASP A 234 4.00 -15.39 -28.55
CA ASP A 234 4.58 -15.47 -27.21
C ASP A 234 5.08 -14.11 -26.66
N GLY A 235 4.62 -13.00 -27.25
CA GLY A 235 4.91 -11.64 -26.81
C GLY A 235 3.90 -11.08 -25.84
N GLU A 236 4.17 -9.88 -25.34
CA GLU A 236 3.30 -9.14 -24.43
C GLU A 236 2.90 -7.79 -25.01
N GLN A 237 1.68 -7.39 -24.73
CA GLN A 237 1.24 -6.01 -24.98
C GLN A 237 1.93 -5.07 -23.99
N PHE A 238 2.14 -3.83 -24.39
CA PHE A 238 2.57 -2.79 -23.45
C PHE A 238 1.96 -1.43 -23.79
N VAL A 239 1.88 -0.60 -22.76
CA VAL A 239 1.58 0.83 -22.88
C VAL A 239 2.71 1.58 -22.21
N GLU A 240 3.28 2.56 -22.91
CA GLU A 240 4.25 3.47 -22.37
C GLU A 240 3.63 4.84 -22.12
N LEU A 241 3.93 5.39 -20.94
CA LEU A 241 3.58 6.75 -20.57
C LEU A 241 4.83 7.63 -20.55
N TYR A 242 4.65 8.89 -20.89
CA TYR A 242 5.66 9.95 -20.73
C TYR A 242 5.16 10.98 -19.73
N ASN A 243 6.01 11.36 -18.77
CA ASN A 243 5.74 12.45 -17.85
C ASN A 243 6.13 13.79 -18.51
N ASN A 244 5.13 14.51 -19.00
CA ASN A 244 5.29 15.78 -19.71
C ASN A 244 5.36 16.99 -18.74
N THR A 245 5.92 16.79 -17.53
CA THR A 245 5.99 17.82 -16.49
C THR A 245 7.31 17.77 -15.71
N ASN A 246 7.51 18.78 -14.86
CA ASN A 246 8.58 18.80 -13.85
C ASN A 246 8.15 18.23 -12.49
N LYS A 247 7.07 17.43 -12.43
CA LYS A 247 6.51 16.85 -11.24
C LYS A 247 6.85 15.37 -11.12
N LEU A 248 6.85 14.88 -9.89
CA LEU A 248 6.97 13.45 -9.57
C LEU A 248 5.58 12.87 -9.30
N PHE A 249 5.25 11.73 -9.93
CA PHE A 249 3.98 11.04 -9.75
C PHE A 249 4.18 9.64 -9.18
N LYS A 250 3.24 9.19 -8.33
CA LYS A 250 3.19 7.80 -7.86
C LYS A 250 2.48 6.91 -8.87
N ILE A 251 3.09 5.78 -9.20
CA ILE A 251 2.48 4.79 -10.12
C ILE A 251 1.21 4.19 -9.51
N LYS A 252 1.19 3.95 -8.20
CA LYS A 252 0.00 3.40 -7.51
C LYS A 252 -1.25 4.29 -7.57
N ASP A 253 -1.07 5.57 -7.91
CA ASP A 253 -2.16 6.54 -8.04
C ASP A 253 -2.73 6.57 -9.47
N LEU A 254 -2.32 5.63 -10.33
CA LEU A 254 -2.76 5.53 -11.71
C LEU A 254 -3.65 4.31 -11.92
N ILE A 255 -4.65 4.52 -12.77
CA ILE A 255 -5.57 3.49 -13.25
C ILE A 255 -5.48 3.45 -14.76
N ILE A 256 -5.36 2.25 -15.34
CA ILE A 256 -5.52 2.04 -16.78
C ILE A 256 -6.84 1.35 -17.04
N ALA A 257 -7.59 1.84 -18.01
CA ALA A 257 -8.86 1.27 -18.42
C ALA A 257 -8.84 0.94 -19.92
N GLN A 258 -9.62 -0.05 -20.28
CA GLN A 258 -9.98 -0.38 -21.64
C GLN A 258 -11.45 -0.06 -21.84
N ALA A 259 -11.78 0.57 -22.97
CA ALA A 259 -13.17 0.79 -23.38
C ALA A 259 -13.41 0.28 -24.79
N ASP A 260 -14.59 -0.26 -25.00
CA ASP A 260 -15.02 -0.75 -26.31
C ASP A 260 -15.03 0.37 -27.36
N ALA A 261 -14.41 0.14 -28.50
CA ALA A 261 -14.20 1.14 -29.55
C ALA A 261 -15.51 1.67 -30.18
N ILE A 262 -16.61 0.91 -30.13
CA ILE A 262 -17.89 1.26 -30.73
C ILE A 262 -18.79 1.97 -29.74
N SER A 263 -18.97 1.37 -28.56
CA SER A 263 -19.89 1.88 -27.52
C SER A 263 -19.24 2.94 -26.61
N GLY A 264 -17.92 2.94 -26.52
CA GLY A 264 -17.16 3.78 -25.55
C GLY A 264 -17.33 3.33 -24.10
N ILE A 265 -17.95 2.18 -23.83
CA ILE A 265 -18.18 1.69 -22.48
C ILE A 265 -16.87 1.11 -21.93
N GLU A 266 -16.49 1.57 -20.74
CA GLU A 266 -15.32 1.04 -20.02
C GLU A 266 -15.64 -0.37 -19.53
N ASN A 267 -14.78 -1.34 -19.91
CA ASN A 267 -14.98 -2.76 -19.58
C ASN A 267 -14.06 -3.25 -18.48
N GLN A 268 -12.83 -2.74 -18.42
CA GLN A 268 -11.81 -3.17 -17.48
C GLN A 268 -11.09 -1.95 -16.92
N LEU A 269 -11.02 -1.84 -15.59
CA LEU A 269 -10.25 -0.84 -14.87
C LEU A 269 -9.25 -1.55 -13.97
N LEU A 270 -7.96 -1.26 -14.12
CA LEU A 270 -6.89 -1.89 -13.37
C LEU A 270 -5.98 -0.83 -12.76
N ASN A 271 -5.73 -0.94 -11.46
CA ASN A 271 -4.74 -0.10 -10.80
C ASN A 271 -3.35 -0.49 -11.30
N LEU A 272 -2.57 0.51 -11.70
CA LEU A 272 -1.17 0.31 -12.03
C LEU A 272 -0.38 0.23 -10.74
N ALA A 273 0.12 -0.96 -10.43
CA ALA A 273 0.98 -1.21 -9.30
C ALA A 273 2.14 -2.09 -9.77
N GLY A 274 3.30 -1.93 -9.17
CA GLY A 274 4.46 -2.71 -9.57
C GLY A 274 5.69 -2.43 -8.73
N ASN A 275 6.83 -2.89 -9.22
CA ASN A 275 8.13 -2.80 -8.56
C ASN A 275 8.86 -1.45 -8.72
N ARG A 276 8.26 -0.49 -9.39
CA ARG A 276 8.73 0.91 -9.48
C ARG A 276 7.67 1.80 -8.85
N GLY A 277 8.06 2.64 -7.89
CA GLY A 277 7.11 3.47 -7.13
C GLY A 277 6.70 4.77 -7.84
N TYR A 278 7.60 5.33 -8.68
CA TYR A 278 7.46 6.72 -9.16
C TYR A 278 7.76 6.87 -10.65
N ILE A 279 7.15 7.91 -11.25
CA ILE A 279 7.45 8.42 -12.60
C ILE A 279 8.13 9.77 -12.44
N PHE A 280 9.41 9.86 -12.80
CA PHE A 280 10.21 11.06 -12.66
C PHE A 280 9.86 12.11 -13.74
N PRO A 281 10.18 13.40 -13.52
CA PRO A 281 10.01 14.45 -14.50
C PRO A 281 10.68 14.11 -15.85
N ASN A 282 9.97 14.34 -16.96
CA ASN A 282 10.46 14.10 -18.33
C ASN A 282 10.97 12.66 -18.56
N ASP A 283 10.38 11.69 -17.88
CA ASP A 283 10.77 10.28 -17.95
C ASP A 283 9.67 9.41 -18.55
N TYR A 284 10.08 8.23 -19.04
CA TYR A 284 9.22 7.20 -19.58
C TYR A 284 8.95 6.11 -18.54
N VAL A 285 7.77 5.52 -18.59
CA VAL A 285 7.44 4.29 -17.87
C VAL A 285 6.63 3.35 -18.75
N VAL A 286 7.07 2.11 -18.85
CA VAL A 286 6.44 1.07 -19.67
C VAL A 286 5.69 0.10 -18.76
N PHE A 287 4.43 -0.13 -19.03
CA PHE A 287 3.61 -1.11 -18.33
C PHE A 287 3.36 -2.31 -19.23
N SER A 288 3.65 -3.51 -18.72
CA SER A 288 3.41 -4.78 -19.39
C SER A 288 3.20 -5.87 -18.34
N ARG A 289 2.51 -6.95 -18.69
CA ARG A 289 2.34 -8.10 -17.77
C ARG A 289 3.67 -8.78 -17.46
N ASN A 290 4.61 -8.78 -18.42
CA ASN A 290 5.94 -9.34 -18.23
C ASN A 290 7.01 -8.51 -18.95
N LYS A 291 7.71 -7.65 -18.20
CA LYS A 291 8.79 -6.82 -18.73
C LYS A 291 9.97 -7.60 -19.29
N ASN A 292 10.21 -8.83 -18.82
CA ASN A 292 11.31 -9.66 -19.33
C ASN A 292 11.00 -10.17 -20.74
N THR A 293 9.73 -10.46 -21.04
CA THR A 293 9.27 -10.79 -22.39
C THR A 293 9.48 -9.59 -23.32
N ILE A 294 9.13 -8.38 -22.88
CA ILE A 294 9.40 -7.15 -23.68
C ILE A 294 10.92 -7.03 -23.95
N LYS A 295 11.76 -7.19 -22.90
CA LYS A 295 13.22 -7.11 -23.05
C LYS A 295 13.79 -8.18 -24.00
N SER A 296 13.22 -9.37 -24.02
CA SER A 296 13.71 -10.45 -24.88
C SER A 296 13.36 -10.21 -26.35
N GLN A 297 12.23 -9.57 -26.65
CA GLN A 297 11.80 -9.28 -28.01
C GLN A 297 12.36 -7.95 -28.54
N TYR A 298 12.57 -6.97 -27.68
CA TYR A 298 13.09 -5.65 -28.03
C TYR A 298 14.38 -5.38 -27.25
N ASN A 299 15.51 -5.74 -27.84
CA ASN A 299 16.81 -5.79 -27.17
C ASN A 299 17.32 -4.44 -26.62
N LYS A 300 16.83 -3.31 -27.17
CA LYS A 300 17.15 -1.97 -26.68
C LYS A 300 16.30 -1.50 -25.50
N THR A 301 15.27 -2.26 -25.09
CA THR A 301 14.41 -1.93 -23.95
C THR A 301 15.20 -1.48 -22.72
N VAL A 302 14.84 -0.36 -22.13
CA VAL A 302 15.38 0.12 -20.84
C VAL A 302 14.58 -0.52 -19.70
N ILE A 303 15.00 -1.70 -19.28
CA ILE A 303 14.23 -2.54 -18.35
C ILE A 303 13.98 -1.89 -16.98
N SER A 304 14.83 -0.95 -16.53
CA SER A 304 14.63 -0.19 -15.29
C SER A 304 13.42 0.75 -15.35
N LYS A 305 12.97 1.10 -16.56
CA LYS A 305 11.76 1.89 -16.79
C LYS A 305 10.51 1.03 -17.02
N CYS A 306 10.67 -0.30 -17.05
CA CYS A 306 9.55 -1.22 -17.25
C CYS A 306 9.00 -1.71 -15.91
N VAL A 307 7.68 -1.74 -15.80
CA VAL A 307 6.91 -2.15 -14.64
C VAL A 307 6.07 -3.37 -15.01
N ASN A 308 6.16 -4.44 -14.22
CA ASN A 308 5.20 -5.53 -14.33
C ASN A 308 3.87 -5.06 -13.73
N ALA A 309 2.85 -4.96 -14.54
CA ALA A 309 1.52 -4.54 -14.13
C ALA A 309 0.46 -5.36 -14.86
N ALA A 310 -0.68 -5.57 -14.20
CA ALA A 310 -1.85 -6.08 -14.90
C ALA A 310 -2.31 -5.03 -15.92
N LEU A 311 -2.49 -5.44 -17.16
CA LEU A 311 -3.08 -4.63 -18.22
C LEU A 311 -4.39 -5.24 -18.69
N PRO A 312 -5.37 -4.41 -19.09
CA PRO A 312 -6.50 -4.88 -19.87
C PRO A 312 -6.04 -5.65 -21.11
N ALA A 313 -6.88 -6.52 -21.62
CA ALA A 313 -6.62 -7.17 -22.92
C ALA A 313 -7.06 -6.21 -24.02
N PHE A 314 -6.12 -5.59 -24.69
CA PHE A 314 -6.39 -4.68 -25.82
C PHE A 314 -6.63 -5.47 -27.11
N ASP A 315 -7.63 -5.04 -27.91
CA ASP A 315 -7.88 -5.65 -29.22
C ASP A 315 -6.73 -5.34 -30.19
N THR A 316 -6.41 -6.29 -31.05
CA THR A 316 -5.29 -6.19 -32.01
C THR A 316 -5.57 -5.28 -33.21
N LYS A 317 -6.80 -4.80 -33.35
CA LYS A 317 -7.21 -3.94 -34.49
C LYS A 317 -7.60 -2.55 -34.04
N GLU A 318 -8.49 -2.42 -33.06
CA GLU A 318 -9.05 -1.14 -32.63
C GLU A 318 -9.56 -1.25 -31.20
N ASP A 319 -9.17 -0.30 -30.34
CA ASP A 319 -9.64 -0.25 -28.97
C ASP A 319 -9.37 1.13 -28.36
N ILE A 320 -9.88 1.36 -27.14
CA ILE A 320 -9.66 2.60 -26.41
C ILE A 320 -8.88 2.31 -25.13
N VAL A 321 -7.71 2.94 -25.00
CA VAL A 321 -6.92 2.98 -23.76
C VAL A 321 -7.21 4.29 -23.04
N ILE A 322 -7.54 4.22 -21.76
CA ILE A 322 -7.81 5.38 -20.92
C ILE A 322 -6.87 5.33 -19.71
N LEU A 323 -6.13 6.41 -19.51
CA LEU A 323 -5.33 6.62 -18.31
C LEU A 323 -6.11 7.52 -17.36
N LYS A 324 -6.23 7.12 -16.09
CA LYS A 324 -6.94 7.85 -15.03
C LYS A 324 -6.08 7.98 -13.80
N ASN A 325 -6.37 8.98 -12.97
CA ASN A 325 -5.78 9.14 -11.66
C ASN A 325 -6.59 8.40 -10.56
N ALA A 326 -6.09 8.44 -9.32
CA ALA A 326 -6.73 7.81 -8.17
C ALA A 326 -8.15 8.34 -7.86
N GLU A 327 -8.47 9.55 -8.32
CA GLU A 327 -9.81 10.16 -8.22
C GLU A 327 -10.75 9.76 -9.36
N ASN A 328 -10.31 8.81 -10.22
CA ASN A 328 -11.01 8.35 -11.42
C ASN A 328 -11.19 9.43 -12.50
N ALA A 329 -10.42 10.53 -12.44
CA ALA A 329 -10.41 11.55 -13.48
C ALA A 329 -9.51 11.10 -14.65
N GLU A 330 -9.98 11.34 -15.89
CA GLU A 330 -9.23 11.05 -17.11
C GLU A 330 -8.00 11.96 -17.21
N ILE A 331 -6.82 11.35 -17.39
CA ILE A 331 -5.53 12.03 -17.59
C ILE A 331 -5.22 12.10 -19.09
N ASP A 332 -5.34 10.98 -19.77
CA ASP A 332 -5.14 10.86 -21.21
C ASP A 332 -5.97 9.71 -21.81
N LYS A 333 -6.25 9.76 -23.10
CA LYS A 333 -7.07 8.78 -23.80
C LYS A 333 -6.61 8.59 -25.22
N LEU A 334 -6.48 7.33 -25.63
CA LEU A 334 -6.11 6.94 -27.00
C LEU A 334 -7.12 5.92 -27.55
N HIS A 335 -7.87 6.31 -28.55
CA HIS A 335 -8.62 5.39 -29.40
C HIS A 335 -7.75 5.09 -30.62
N TYR A 336 -7.02 3.98 -30.55
CA TYR A 336 -6.13 3.56 -31.65
C TYR A 336 -6.87 2.68 -32.66
N ASN A 337 -6.31 2.61 -33.87
CA ASN A 337 -6.75 1.71 -34.92
C ASN A 337 -5.53 1.16 -35.66
N GLU A 338 -5.52 -0.13 -36.03
CA GLU A 338 -4.42 -0.76 -36.76
C GLU A 338 -4.07 -0.08 -38.07
N ASN A 339 -5.02 0.66 -38.65
CA ASN A 339 -4.81 1.45 -39.88
C ASN A 339 -4.04 2.77 -39.64
N TRP A 340 -3.61 3.01 -38.40
CA TRP A 340 -2.68 4.11 -38.11
C TRP A 340 -1.23 3.71 -38.40
N HIS A 341 -0.96 2.40 -38.47
CA HIS A 341 0.31 1.92 -38.95
C HIS A 341 0.55 2.29 -40.44
N SER A 342 1.82 2.39 -40.79
CA SER A 342 2.23 2.63 -42.20
C SER A 342 1.68 1.53 -43.12
N PRO A 343 1.02 1.88 -44.24
CA PRO A 343 0.54 0.90 -45.20
C PRO A 343 1.66 0.14 -45.93
N LEU A 344 2.91 0.61 -45.81
CA LEU A 344 4.08 -0.03 -46.42
C LEU A 344 4.65 -1.20 -45.60
N LEU A 345 4.16 -1.42 -44.38
CA LEU A 345 4.58 -2.54 -43.56
C LEU A 345 4.05 -3.86 -44.10
N ALA A 346 4.92 -4.86 -44.23
CA ALA A 346 4.52 -6.22 -44.59
C ALA A 346 3.70 -6.92 -43.49
N THR A 347 3.94 -6.57 -42.25
CA THR A 347 3.18 -6.97 -41.08
C THR A 347 3.11 -5.84 -40.06
N LYS A 348 2.03 -5.78 -39.31
CA LYS A 348 1.86 -4.87 -38.16
C LYS A 348 2.17 -5.56 -36.85
N GLN A 349 2.26 -6.89 -36.88
CA GLN A 349 2.54 -7.70 -35.68
C GLN A 349 3.95 -7.41 -35.16
N GLY A 350 4.06 -7.19 -33.86
CA GLY A 350 5.32 -6.88 -33.17
C GLY A 350 5.85 -5.47 -33.41
N ILE A 351 5.05 -4.58 -34.02
CA ILE A 351 5.42 -3.18 -34.27
C ILE A 351 4.50 -2.29 -33.43
N SER A 352 5.08 -1.38 -32.65
CA SER A 352 4.32 -0.42 -31.84
C SER A 352 3.85 0.78 -32.66
N LEU A 353 2.84 1.47 -32.14
CA LEU A 353 2.53 2.86 -32.53
C LEU A 353 3.24 3.79 -31.57
N GLU A 354 4.01 4.71 -32.09
CA GLU A 354 4.79 5.73 -31.40
C GLU A 354 4.22 7.13 -31.64
N ARG A 355 4.22 7.96 -30.59
CA ARG A 355 3.84 9.37 -30.65
C ARG A 355 4.99 10.19 -31.20
N THR A 356 4.70 11.18 -32.05
CA THR A 356 5.71 12.07 -32.65
C THR A 356 5.90 13.40 -31.92
N GLY A 357 4.92 13.83 -31.12
CA GLY A 357 5.04 15.10 -30.43
C GLY A 357 4.19 15.17 -29.15
N PHE A 358 4.79 15.69 -28.08
CA PHE A 358 4.14 15.75 -26.75
C PHE A 358 3.10 16.88 -26.64
N ALA A 359 3.27 17.97 -27.40
CA ALA A 359 2.33 19.10 -27.42
C ALA A 359 1.05 18.86 -28.24
N THR A 360 1.05 17.82 -29.08
CA THR A 360 -0.09 17.49 -29.93
C THR A 360 -1.08 16.60 -29.19
N TYR A 361 -2.37 16.86 -29.39
CA TYR A 361 -3.45 16.10 -28.80
C TYR A 361 -3.35 14.61 -29.12
N THR A 362 -3.50 13.75 -28.10
CA THR A 362 -3.31 12.29 -28.19
C THR A 362 -4.16 11.65 -29.26
N GLN A 363 -5.41 12.09 -29.46
CA GLN A 363 -6.33 11.52 -30.42
C GLN A 363 -6.09 11.98 -31.86
N ASN A 364 -5.07 12.81 -32.10
CA ASN A 364 -4.72 13.23 -33.48
C ASN A 364 -3.92 12.12 -34.17
N LYS A 365 -4.53 11.42 -35.13
CA LYS A 365 -3.89 10.35 -35.90
C LYS A 365 -2.52 10.77 -36.49
N ARG A 366 -2.34 12.02 -36.91
CA ARG A 366 -1.07 12.50 -37.45
C ARG A 366 0.07 12.58 -36.46
N ASN A 367 -0.26 12.43 -35.18
CA ASN A 367 0.71 12.37 -34.08
C ASN A 367 1.19 10.93 -33.77
N TRP A 368 0.82 9.96 -34.61
CA TRP A 368 1.17 8.56 -34.40
C TRP A 368 1.77 7.95 -35.67
N HIS A 369 2.87 7.21 -35.49
CA HIS A 369 3.58 6.48 -36.53
C HIS A 369 3.87 5.04 -36.05
N SER A 370 4.15 4.17 -37.02
CA SER A 370 4.74 2.88 -36.70
C SER A 370 6.17 3.07 -36.24
N ALA A 371 6.61 2.34 -35.23
CA ALA A 371 8.01 2.28 -34.88
C ALA A 371 8.88 1.89 -36.11
N ALA A 372 10.10 2.42 -36.14
CA ALA A 372 11.03 2.11 -37.24
C ALA A 372 11.35 0.63 -37.32
N GLN A 373 11.46 0.08 -38.53
CA GLN A 373 11.76 -1.34 -38.77
C GLN A 373 13.11 -1.82 -38.18
N SER A 374 14.00 -0.88 -37.87
CA SER A 374 15.29 -1.17 -37.23
C SER A 374 15.18 -1.52 -35.76
N VAL A 375 14.04 -1.18 -35.12
CA VAL A 375 13.82 -1.37 -33.67
C VAL A 375 12.49 -2.05 -33.34
N PHE A 376 11.45 -1.88 -34.18
CA PHE A 376 10.08 -2.38 -34.04
C PHE A 376 9.28 -1.81 -32.86
N ALA A 377 9.95 -1.41 -31.78
CA ALA A 377 9.42 -0.73 -30.61
C ALA A 377 10.56 -0.09 -29.80
N THR A 378 10.24 0.95 -28.99
CA THR A 378 11.21 1.74 -28.24
C THR A 378 10.91 1.78 -26.73
N PRO A 379 10.62 0.64 -26.07
CA PRO A 379 10.14 0.66 -24.68
C PRO A 379 11.20 1.19 -23.70
N GLY A 380 10.89 2.33 -23.07
CA GLY A 380 11.68 3.01 -22.06
C GLY A 380 12.67 4.05 -22.59
N TYR A 381 12.63 4.40 -23.87
CA TYR A 381 13.51 5.41 -24.45
C TYR A 381 12.80 6.20 -25.55
N LEU A 382 13.50 7.17 -26.14
CA LEU A 382 12.97 8.05 -27.17
C LEU A 382 12.41 7.26 -28.37
N ASN A 383 11.24 7.66 -28.85
CA ASN A 383 10.58 7.08 -30.01
C ASN A 383 11.46 7.12 -31.25
N SER A 384 11.34 6.12 -32.12
CA SER A 384 12.19 5.93 -33.28
C SER A 384 11.88 6.88 -34.44
N GLU A 385 10.66 7.36 -34.50
CA GLU A 385 10.19 8.34 -35.49
C GLU A 385 10.32 9.75 -34.90
N ASP A 386 11.55 10.23 -34.77
CA ASP A 386 11.78 11.63 -34.44
C ASP A 386 11.63 12.50 -35.69
N THR A 387 10.99 13.66 -35.56
CA THR A 387 10.73 14.63 -36.60
C THR A 387 11.98 15.08 -37.38
N TYR A 388 13.15 14.83 -36.86
CA TYR A 388 14.43 15.17 -37.44
C TYR A 388 14.78 14.31 -38.69
N GLU A 389 14.48 13.02 -38.69
CA GLU A 389 14.71 12.16 -39.88
C GLU A 389 13.70 12.41 -40.98
N PHE A 390 12.46 12.77 -40.62
CA PHE A 390 11.42 13.06 -41.59
C PHE A 390 11.67 14.38 -42.36
N GLN A 391 12.21 15.38 -41.70
CA GLN A 391 12.58 16.65 -42.37
C GLN A 391 13.73 16.47 -43.36
N ASN A 392 14.70 15.63 -43.08
CA ASN A 392 15.78 15.31 -43.99
C ASN A 392 15.32 14.47 -45.19
N ALA A 393 14.38 13.54 -44.99
CA ALA A 393 13.82 12.76 -46.11
C ALA A 393 12.95 13.59 -47.06
N VAL A 394 12.23 14.58 -46.54
CA VAL A 394 11.42 15.50 -47.36
C VAL A 394 12.28 16.52 -48.13
N HIS A 395 13.47 16.85 -47.62
CA HIS A 395 14.39 17.77 -48.33
C HIS A 395 15.15 17.12 -49.49
N ILE A 396 15.37 15.83 -49.48
CA ILE A 396 16.07 15.11 -50.54
C ILE A 396 15.18 14.97 -51.80
N VAL A 397 13.88 14.76 -51.65
CA VAL A 397 12.96 14.52 -52.76
C VAL A 397 12.77 15.74 -53.68
N PRO A 398 12.69 17.01 -53.23
CA PRO A 398 12.61 18.15 -54.08
C PRO A 398 13.89 18.46 -54.87
N GLU A 399 15.07 18.16 -54.34
CA GLU A 399 16.34 18.40 -55.05
C GLU A 399 16.58 17.39 -56.18
N VAL A 400 16.25 16.12 -55.95
CA VAL A 400 16.34 15.07 -56.97
C VAL A 400 15.36 15.34 -58.13
N LEU A 401 14.17 15.86 -57.86
CA LEU A 401 13.21 16.22 -58.87
C LEU A 401 13.57 17.51 -59.64
N LYS A 402 14.38 18.39 -59.05
CA LYS A 402 14.87 19.62 -59.77
C LYS A 402 15.97 19.29 -60.76
N ASP A 403 16.86 18.32 -60.41
CA ASP A 403 17.98 17.97 -61.34
C ASP A 403 17.54 17.12 -62.55
N THR A 404 16.42 16.35 -62.36
CA THR A 404 15.89 15.54 -63.49
C THR A 404 14.97 16.32 -64.44
N GLY A 405 14.66 17.59 -64.14
CA GLY A 405 13.71 18.40 -64.87
C GLY A 405 14.30 19.32 -65.96
N CYS A 406 15.62 19.36 -66.10
CA CYS A 406 16.26 20.25 -67.12
C CYS A 406 16.88 19.46 -68.26
N ILE A 407 16.04 18.84 -69.11
CA ILE A 407 16.42 18.59 -70.48
C ILE A 407 15.90 19.78 -71.25
N GLN A 408 16.78 20.75 -71.57
CA GLN A 408 16.49 21.78 -72.53
C GLN A 408 16.55 21.15 -73.94
N PRO A 409 15.51 21.29 -74.75
CA PRO A 409 15.63 20.97 -76.18
C PRO A 409 16.54 22.03 -76.88
N THR A 410 17.55 21.57 -77.52
CA THR A 410 18.34 22.30 -78.48
C THR A 410 17.54 22.69 -79.70
#